data_e8ff1de8508fd727443508e90d321c5a
#
_entry.id   e8ff1de8508fd727443508e90d321c5a
#
_cell.length_a   1.000
_cell.length_b   1.000
_cell.length_c   1.000
_cell.angle_alpha   90.00
_cell.angle_beta   90.00
_cell.angle_gamma   90.00
#
_symmetry.space_group_name_H-M   'P 1'
#
loop_
_entity.id
_entity.type
_entity.pdbx_description
1 polymer ?
#
loop_
_entity_poly.entity_id
_entity_poly.type
_entity_poly.pdbx_seq_one_letter_code
_entity_poly.pdbx_strand_id
1 'polypeptide(L)'
;MKTFILLLSVIVYTAAQVVQPCNSPPQWEGRVAAGDRQLKFSEYARISYDETDQRVRVIEERDEGSEKDFYDTLYLHNVGLKYQLNLVTKKCNITTLNEPFRTRGVPPFARFLFTGTIGAAGIPNEHFVIQAYEGQFQDGTRFGVTVTYPDCVPVEGTFFTNSSGILHFQ
;
A
#
# COMPACT_ATOMS: atom_id res chain seq x y z
N MET A 1 25.17 57.53 31.96
CA MET A 1 25.09 56.04 31.90
C MET A 1 23.99 55.68 30.94
N LYS A 2 24.34 55.20 29.74
CA LYS A 2 23.36 54.75 28.73
C LYS A 2 23.32 53.22 28.80
N THR A 3 22.19 52.69 29.29
CA THR A 3 21.95 51.25 29.40
C THR A 3 21.54 50.74 28.02
N PHE A 4 22.40 49.96 27.37
CA PHE A 4 22.10 49.24 26.14
C PHE A 4 21.28 47.99 26.49
N ILE A 5 20.00 47.97 26.10
CA ILE A 5 19.16 46.79 26.18
C ILE A 5 19.39 45.99 24.89
N LEU A 6 20.14 44.91 24.99
CA LEU A 6 20.31 43.91 23.95
C LEU A 6 19.03 43.06 23.91
N LEU A 7 18.16 43.33 22.95
CA LEU A 7 17.05 42.45 22.61
C LEU A 7 17.62 41.24 21.85
N LEU A 8 17.82 40.14 22.57
CA LEU A 8 18.09 38.83 21.95
C LEU A 8 16.79 38.33 21.33
N SER A 9 16.62 38.53 20.03
CA SER A 9 15.56 37.87 19.28
C SER A 9 15.92 36.41 19.11
N VAL A 10 15.30 35.56 19.94
CA VAL A 10 15.35 34.09 19.74
C VAL A 10 14.47 33.75 18.52
N ILE A 11 15.09 33.59 17.39
CA ILE A 11 14.44 33.06 16.21
C ILE A 11 14.24 31.55 16.45
N VAL A 12 13.05 31.20 16.91
CA VAL A 12 12.63 29.78 16.97
C VAL A 12 12.39 29.34 15.53
N TYR A 13 13.35 28.66 14.96
CA TYR A 13 13.14 27.90 13.71
C TYR A 13 12.20 26.75 14.06
N THR A 14 10.91 26.90 13.81
CA THR A 14 10.01 25.77 13.68
C THR A 14 10.38 25.03 12.42
N ALA A 15 11.27 24.07 12.53
CA ALA A 15 11.46 23.09 11.47
C ALA A 15 10.13 22.37 11.32
N ALA A 16 9.36 22.74 10.30
CA ALA A 16 8.22 21.97 9.88
C ALA A 16 8.77 20.57 9.57
N GLN A 17 8.41 19.58 10.39
CA GLN A 17 8.81 18.20 10.14
C GLN A 17 8.15 17.79 8.82
N VAL A 18 8.94 17.75 7.76
CA VAL A 18 8.49 17.22 6.47
C VAL A 18 8.25 15.73 6.70
N VAL A 19 6.98 15.36 6.69
CA VAL A 19 6.59 13.95 6.77
C VAL A 19 7.12 13.26 5.52
N GLN A 20 8.04 12.33 5.73
CA GLN A 20 8.70 11.64 4.62
C GLN A 20 7.96 10.34 4.28
N PRO A 21 7.93 9.97 2.99
CA PRO A 21 7.50 8.65 2.56
C PRO A 21 8.27 7.55 3.28
N CYS A 22 7.59 6.45 3.56
CA CYS A 22 8.16 5.32 4.29
C CYS A 22 8.01 4.02 3.49
N ASN A 23 8.83 3.03 3.81
CA ASN A 23 8.71 1.66 3.27
C ASN A 23 7.94 0.78 4.24
N SER A 24 7.16 -0.17 3.70
CA SER A 24 6.50 -1.16 4.53
C SER A 24 7.53 -2.08 5.22
N PRO A 25 7.15 -2.77 6.30
CA PRO A 25 7.99 -3.83 6.86
C PRO A 25 8.40 -4.82 5.76
N PRO A 26 9.62 -5.39 5.82
CA PRO A 26 10.10 -6.30 4.77
C PRO A 26 9.30 -7.60 4.69
N GLN A 27 8.60 -7.96 5.74
CA GLN A 27 7.74 -9.13 5.79
C GLN A 27 6.46 -8.82 6.56
N TRP A 28 5.32 -9.13 5.95
CA TRP A 28 4.01 -8.96 6.59
C TRP A 28 2.96 -9.85 5.92
N GLU A 29 1.86 -10.05 6.63
CA GLU A 29 0.63 -10.67 6.12
C GLU A 29 -0.56 -9.74 6.35
N GLY A 30 -1.50 -9.78 5.42
CA GLY A 30 -2.71 -8.97 5.50
C GLY A 30 -3.87 -9.60 4.75
N ARG A 31 -5.04 -8.99 4.92
CA ARG A 31 -6.23 -9.27 4.12
C ARG A 31 -6.64 -8.01 3.41
N VAL A 32 -7.00 -8.16 2.14
CA VAL A 32 -7.47 -7.07 1.29
C VAL A 32 -8.85 -7.38 0.77
N ALA A 33 -9.61 -6.31 0.58
CA ALA A 33 -10.81 -6.31 -0.23
C ALA A 33 -10.62 -5.26 -1.32
N ALA A 34 -10.79 -5.66 -2.56
CA ALA A 34 -10.74 -4.78 -3.72
C ALA A 34 -12.02 -4.90 -4.53
N GLY A 35 -12.34 -3.87 -5.30
CA GLY A 35 -13.50 -3.95 -6.15
C GLY A 35 -13.63 -2.75 -7.09
N ASP A 36 -14.27 -3.01 -8.22
CA ASP A 36 -14.66 -2.00 -9.20
C ASP A 36 -16.14 -2.17 -9.53
N ARG A 37 -16.94 -1.14 -9.21
CA ARG A 37 -18.40 -1.16 -9.45
C ARG A 37 -18.76 -1.10 -10.93
N GLN A 38 -17.92 -0.48 -11.76
CA GLN A 38 -18.17 -0.36 -13.20
C GLN A 38 -17.92 -1.70 -13.90
N LEU A 39 -16.87 -2.40 -13.48
CA LEU A 39 -16.52 -3.72 -14.01
C LEU A 39 -17.27 -4.86 -13.33
N LYS A 40 -18.09 -4.57 -12.30
CA LYS A 40 -18.75 -5.57 -11.44
C LYS A 40 -17.77 -6.61 -10.91
N PHE A 41 -16.61 -6.13 -10.49
CA PHE A 41 -15.51 -6.93 -9.99
C PHE A 41 -15.42 -6.76 -8.48
N SER A 42 -15.24 -7.85 -7.74
CA SER A 42 -14.83 -7.84 -6.34
C SER A 42 -13.83 -8.95 -6.05
N GLU A 43 -12.87 -8.64 -5.20
CA GLU A 43 -11.82 -9.55 -4.79
C GLU A 43 -11.62 -9.48 -3.28
N TYR A 44 -11.53 -10.65 -2.66
CA TYR A 44 -11.10 -10.80 -1.27
C TYR A 44 -9.83 -11.65 -1.27
N ALA A 45 -8.75 -11.12 -0.74
CA ALA A 45 -7.49 -11.81 -0.75
C ALA A 45 -6.78 -11.80 0.61
N ARG A 46 -6.01 -12.86 0.87
CA ARG A 46 -4.95 -12.89 1.87
C ARG A 46 -3.61 -12.77 1.17
N ILE A 47 -2.81 -11.82 1.59
CA ILE A 47 -1.49 -11.55 1.04
C ILE A 47 -0.44 -11.90 2.08
N SER A 48 0.59 -12.65 1.67
CA SER A 48 1.84 -12.81 2.40
C SER A 48 2.94 -12.19 1.56
N TYR A 49 3.59 -11.16 2.08
CA TYR A 49 4.64 -10.38 1.42
C TYR A 49 5.98 -10.64 2.06
N ASP A 50 7.00 -10.88 1.25
CA ASP A 50 8.36 -11.11 1.68
C ASP A 50 9.34 -10.42 0.72
N GLU A 51 9.82 -9.24 1.13
CA GLU A 51 10.78 -8.45 0.37
C GLU A 51 12.17 -9.11 0.35
N THR A 52 12.54 -9.78 1.45
CA THR A 52 13.86 -10.39 1.60
C THR A 52 14.10 -11.45 0.54
N ASP A 53 13.10 -12.31 0.30
CA ASP A 53 13.14 -13.36 -0.70
C ASP A 53 12.45 -12.98 -2.01
N GLN A 54 12.01 -11.72 -2.15
CA GLN A 54 11.33 -11.18 -3.33
C GLN A 54 10.15 -12.06 -3.80
N ARG A 55 9.29 -12.42 -2.87
CA ARG A 55 8.13 -13.28 -3.13
C ARG A 55 6.86 -12.71 -2.54
N VAL A 56 5.75 -12.99 -3.22
CA VAL A 56 4.41 -12.65 -2.76
C VAL A 56 3.51 -13.85 -2.95
N ARG A 57 2.69 -14.18 -1.95
CA ARG A 57 1.62 -15.17 -2.09
C ARG A 57 0.29 -14.48 -1.92
N VAL A 58 -0.64 -14.78 -2.83
CA VAL A 58 -2.00 -14.25 -2.80
C VAL A 58 -2.97 -15.42 -2.84
N ILE A 59 -3.79 -15.56 -1.81
CA ILE A 59 -4.92 -16.51 -1.82
C ILE A 59 -6.17 -15.66 -1.98
N GLU A 60 -6.84 -15.78 -3.12
CA GLU A 60 -7.90 -14.88 -3.53
C GLU A 60 -9.21 -15.60 -3.87
N GLU A 61 -10.31 -14.97 -3.49
CA GLU A 61 -11.64 -15.17 -4.06
C GLU A 61 -11.92 -14.00 -4.98
N ARG A 62 -12.13 -14.28 -6.26
CA ARG A 62 -12.41 -13.28 -7.30
C ARG A 62 -13.80 -13.51 -7.85
N ASP A 63 -14.62 -12.45 -7.84
CA ASP A 63 -15.96 -12.42 -8.40
C ASP A 63 -15.99 -11.46 -9.60
N GLU A 64 -16.21 -12.00 -10.79
CA GLU A 64 -16.33 -11.23 -12.04
C GLU A 64 -17.78 -11.25 -12.57
N GLY A 65 -18.74 -11.18 -11.63
CA GLY A 65 -20.18 -10.99 -11.91
C GLY A 65 -20.98 -12.27 -12.17
N SER A 66 -20.49 -13.23 -12.94
CA SER A 66 -21.17 -14.51 -13.21
C SER A 66 -20.43 -15.73 -12.68
N GLU A 67 -19.15 -15.58 -12.42
CA GLU A 67 -18.26 -16.66 -12.00
C GLU A 67 -17.45 -16.25 -10.78
N LYS A 68 -17.31 -17.19 -9.85
CA LYS A 68 -16.42 -17.06 -8.70
C LYS A 68 -15.26 -18.00 -8.86
N ASP A 69 -14.07 -17.43 -8.86
CA ASP A 69 -12.82 -18.15 -8.92
C ASP A 69 -12.06 -18.08 -7.63
N PHE A 70 -11.36 -19.17 -7.31
CA PHE A 70 -10.54 -19.26 -6.10
C PHE A 70 -9.14 -19.69 -6.51
N TYR A 71 -8.17 -18.82 -6.25
CA TYR A 71 -6.78 -19.05 -6.61
C TYR A 71 -5.85 -18.96 -5.40
N ASP A 72 -4.78 -19.74 -5.44
CA ASP A 72 -3.59 -19.60 -4.61
C ASP A 72 -2.42 -19.33 -5.55
N THR A 73 -1.95 -18.10 -5.56
CA THR A 73 -0.93 -17.64 -6.49
C THR A 73 0.34 -17.29 -5.74
N LEU A 74 1.47 -17.87 -6.16
CA LEU A 74 2.80 -17.59 -5.63
C LEU A 74 3.65 -16.94 -6.72
N TYR A 75 4.10 -15.73 -6.46
CA TYR A 75 5.01 -14.94 -7.28
C TYR A 75 6.42 -15.07 -6.71
N LEU A 76 7.35 -15.62 -7.49
CA LEU A 76 8.77 -15.77 -7.16
C LEU A 76 9.59 -14.92 -8.10
N HIS A 77 9.78 -13.64 -7.74
CA HIS A 77 10.45 -12.68 -8.62
C HIS A 77 11.94 -12.98 -8.79
N ASN A 78 12.61 -13.51 -7.76
CA ASN A 78 14.02 -13.90 -7.83
C ASN A 78 14.32 -15.05 -8.82
N VAL A 79 13.31 -15.89 -9.12
CA VAL A 79 13.43 -16.99 -10.11
C VAL A 79 12.62 -16.73 -11.38
N GLY A 80 11.86 -15.63 -11.45
CA GLY A 80 11.06 -15.25 -12.61
C GLY A 80 9.90 -16.18 -12.91
N LEU A 81 9.27 -16.77 -11.87
CA LEU A 81 8.18 -17.72 -12.03
C LEU A 81 6.95 -17.33 -11.21
N LYS A 82 5.77 -17.57 -11.79
CA LYS A 82 4.46 -17.46 -11.15
C LYS A 82 3.79 -18.83 -11.16
N TYR A 83 3.38 -19.29 -9.98
CA TYR A 83 2.56 -20.49 -9.79
C TYR A 83 1.15 -20.07 -9.44
N GLN A 84 0.15 -20.52 -10.18
CA GLN A 84 -1.25 -20.23 -9.92
C GLN A 84 -2.05 -21.53 -9.83
N LEU A 85 -2.48 -21.87 -8.63
CA LEU A 85 -3.32 -23.02 -8.35
C LEU A 85 -4.78 -22.59 -8.29
N ASN A 86 -5.61 -23.13 -9.18
CA ASN A 86 -7.06 -23.00 -9.04
C ASN A 86 -7.53 -23.96 -7.92
N LEU A 87 -8.10 -23.41 -6.86
CA LEU A 87 -8.46 -24.17 -5.65
C LEU A 87 -9.70 -25.06 -5.86
N VAL A 88 -10.51 -24.81 -6.89
CA VAL A 88 -11.67 -25.62 -7.24
C VAL A 88 -11.22 -26.82 -8.08
N THR A 89 -10.56 -26.56 -9.21
CA THR A 89 -10.18 -27.61 -10.17
C THR A 89 -8.90 -28.35 -9.81
N LYS A 90 -8.13 -27.84 -8.82
CA LYS A 90 -6.81 -28.36 -8.39
C LYS A 90 -5.76 -28.35 -9.51
N LYS A 91 -5.98 -27.57 -10.55
CA LYS A 91 -5.01 -27.40 -11.62
C LYS A 91 -4.04 -26.27 -11.29
N CYS A 92 -2.75 -26.54 -11.46
CA CYS A 92 -1.69 -25.55 -11.29
C CYS A 92 -1.17 -25.12 -12.65
N ASN A 93 -1.12 -23.81 -12.87
CA ASN A 93 -0.51 -23.19 -14.04
C ASN A 93 0.80 -22.54 -13.63
N ILE A 94 1.86 -22.74 -14.41
CA ILE A 94 3.18 -22.15 -14.20
C ILE A 94 3.47 -21.23 -15.37
N THR A 95 3.74 -19.97 -15.09
CA THR A 95 4.04 -18.97 -16.12
C THR A 95 5.30 -18.19 -15.76
N THR A 96 5.95 -17.62 -16.77
CA THR A 96 7.08 -16.73 -16.58
C THR A 96 6.60 -15.42 -15.95
N LEU A 97 7.34 -14.92 -14.97
CA LEU A 97 7.13 -13.64 -14.33
C LEU A 97 8.21 -12.68 -14.79
N ASN A 98 7.86 -11.77 -15.71
CA ASN A 98 8.81 -10.82 -16.29
C ASN A 98 8.81 -9.45 -15.55
N GLU A 99 7.87 -9.28 -14.61
CA GLU A 99 7.76 -8.04 -13.85
C GLU A 99 8.80 -8.01 -12.72
N PRO A 100 9.51 -6.88 -12.54
CA PRO A 100 10.44 -6.75 -11.43
C PRO A 100 9.68 -6.74 -10.08
N PHE A 101 10.34 -7.22 -9.05
CA PHE A 101 9.81 -7.07 -7.69
C PHE A 101 9.65 -5.60 -7.35
N ARG A 102 8.49 -5.25 -6.78
CA ARG A 102 8.22 -3.89 -6.30
C ARG A 102 8.09 -3.89 -4.80
N THR A 103 8.91 -3.07 -4.15
CA THR A 103 8.79 -2.82 -2.72
C THR A 103 7.45 -2.15 -2.42
N ARG A 104 6.86 -2.51 -1.29
CA ARG A 104 5.61 -1.91 -0.80
C ARG A 104 5.95 -0.72 0.11
N GLY A 105 5.03 0.24 0.15
CA GLY A 105 5.16 1.44 0.94
C GLY A 105 4.71 2.68 0.18
N VAL A 106 5.16 3.82 0.63
CA VAL A 106 4.85 5.12 0.01
C VAL A 106 5.93 5.48 -0.99
N PRO A 107 5.60 5.70 -2.28
CA PRO A 107 6.59 6.13 -3.26
C PRO A 107 7.34 7.39 -2.82
N PRO A 108 8.67 7.52 -3.07
CA PRO A 108 9.48 8.65 -2.58
C PRO A 108 9.03 10.01 -3.08
N PHE A 109 8.33 10.06 -4.21
CA PHE A 109 7.79 11.27 -4.82
C PHE A 109 6.34 11.55 -4.43
N ALA A 110 5.74 10.73 -3.54
CA ALA A 110 4.38 10.93 -3.08
C ALA A 110 4.28 12.18 -2.18
N ARG A 111 3.20 12.91 -2.34
CA ARG A 111 2.87 14.08 -1.53
C ARG A 111 2.05 13.66 -0.33
N PHE A 112 2.49 14.06 0.85
CA PHE A 112 1.73 13.89 2.08
C PHE A 112 0.43 14.70 2.04
N LEU A 113 -0.67 14.11 2.48
CA LEU A 113 -1.98 14.75 2.56
C LEU A 113 -2.36 15.10 4.00
N PHE A 114 -2.45 14.07 4.85
CA PHE A 114 -2.85 14.25 6.25
C PHE A 114 -2.42 13.06 7.12
N THR A 115 -2.45 13.31 8.42
CA THR A 115 -2.41 12.27 9.46
C THR A 115 -3.80 12.14 10.07
N GLY A 116 -4.26 10.92 10.27
CA GLY A 116 -5.56 10.61 10.86
C GLY A 116 -5.47 9.49 11.89
N THR A 117 -6.59 9.19 12.53
CA THR A 117 -6.71 8.07 13.49
C THR A 117 -7.87 7.19 13.09
N ILE A 118 -7.65 5.87 13.07
CA ILE A 118 -8.70 4.87 12.88
C ILE A 118 -8.89 4.13 14.19
N GLY A 119 -10.14 4.06 14.65
CA GLY A 119 -10.51 3.44 15.92
C GLY A 119 -10.85 4.46 17.01
N ALA A 120 -10.85 4.02 18.26
CA ALA A 120 -11.23 4.84 19.41
C ALA A 120 -10.02 5.62 19.97
N ALA A 121 -9.78 6.81 19.46
CA ALA A 121 -8.61 7.64 19.78
C ALA A 121 -8.39 7.90 21.30
N GLY A 122 -9.44 7.81 22.12
CA GLY A 122 -9.36 8.01 23.57
C GLY A 122 -9.07 6.73 24.36
N ILE A 123 -8.98 5.56 23.72
CA ILE A 123 -8.79 4.28 24.39
C ILE A 123 -7.43 3.70 23.99
N PRO A 124 -6.53 3.41 24.95
CA PRO A 124 -5.23 2.82 24.65
C PRO A 124 -5.39 1.47 23.92
N ASN A 125 -4.58 1.26 22.87
CA ASN A 125 -4.54 0.06 22.04
C ASN A 125 -5.82 -0.24 21.23
N GLU A 126 -6.76 0.70 21.14
CA GLU A 126 -7.97 0.57 20.32
C GLU A 126 -7.96 1.54 19.12
N HIS A 127 -6.81 2.07 18.79
CA HIS A 127 -6.64 2.93 17.62
C HIS A 127 -5.24 2.77 17.04
N PHE A 128 -5.10 3.16 15.80
CA PHE A 128 -3.81 3.37 15.14
C PHE A 128 -3.83 4.66 14.33
N VAL A 129 -2.66 5.27 14.25
CA VAL A 129 -2.45 6.48 13.46
C VAL A 129 -2.16 6.07 12.03
N ILE A 130 -2.74 6.81 11.09
CA ILE A 130 -2.51 6.63 9.66
C ILE A 130 -1.94 7.90 9.04
N GLN A 131 -1.23 7.72 7.94
CA GLN A 131 -0.77 8.80 7.07
C GLN A 131 -1.21 8.51 5.64
N ALA A 132 -1.81 9.52 5.01
CA ALA A 132 -2.28 9.43 3.64
C ALA A 132 -1.37 10.24 2.70
N TYR A 133 -1.15 9.69 1.52
CA TYR A 133 -0.31 10.25 0.48
C TYR A 133 -0.97 10.11 -0.88
N GLU A 134 -0.60 10.97 -1.81
CA GLU A 134 -1.03 10.87 -3.20
C GLU A 134 0.13 11.15 -4.15
N GLY A 135 -0.05 10.78 -5.40
CA GLY A 135 0.92 11.07 -6.45
C GLY A 135 0.49 10.60 -7.82
N GLN A 136 1.42 10.70 -8.76
CA GLN A 136 1.22 10.25 -10.12
C GLN A 136 2.50 9.58 -10.62
N PHE A 137 2.34 8.39 -11.20
CA PHE A 137 3.43 7.68 -11.86
C PHE A 137 3.74 8.29 -13.24
N GLN A 138 4.89 7.92 -13.80
CA GLN A 138 5.32 8.43 -15.12
C GLN A 138 4.38 8.04 -16.27
N ASP A 139 3.65 6.93 -16.12
CA ASP A 139 2.64 6.46 -17.09
C ASP A 139 1.31 7.22 -17.01
N GLY A 140 1.22 8.23 -16.12
CA GLY A 140 0.02 9.02 -15.90
C GLY A 140 -0.97 8.45 -14.89
N THR A 141 -0.74 7.24 -14.38
CA THR A 141 -1.58 6.64 -13.33
C THR A 141 -1.49 7.44 -12.03
N ARG A 142 -2.60 7.96 -11.56
CA ARG A 142 -2.68 8.61 -10.23
C ARG A 142 -2.90 7.58 -9.16
N PHE A 143 -2.34 7.82 -7.99
CA PHE A 143 -2.53 6.95 -6.84
C PHE A 143 -2.80 7.74 -5.56
N GLY A 144 -3.53 7.10 -4.64
CA GLY A 144 -3.61 7.45 -3.24
C GLY A 144 -3.22 6.24 -2.41
N VAL A 145 -2.40 6.43 -1.38
CA VAL A 145 -2.02 5.35 -0.46
C VAL A 145 -2.14 5.82 0.98
N THR A 146 -2.61 4.92 1.83
CA THR A 146 -2.71 5.13 3.27
C THR A 146 -1.91 4.05 3.97
N VAL A 147 -1.08 4.45 4.91
CA VAL A 147 -0.23 3.55 5.69
C VAL A 147 -0.38 3.82 7.18
N THR A 148 -0.06 2.85 8.02
CA THR A 148 0.05 3.07 9.47
C THR A 148 1.28 3.90 9.81
N TYR A 149 1.22 4.62 10.93
CA TYR A 149 2.36 5.35 11.47
C TYR A 149 2.62 4.88 12.93
N PRO A 150 3.87 4.54 13.31
CA PRO A 150 5.12 4.70 12.52
C PRO A 150 5.46 3.51 11.58
N ASP A 151 4.74 2.41 11.64
CA ASP A 151 5.19 1.11 11.09
C ASP A 151 5.07 0.98 9.56
N CYS A 152 4.43 1.94 8.88
CA CYS A 152 4.27 1.96 7.42
C CYS A 152 3.58 0.72 6.83
N VAL A 153 2.71 0.08 7.58
CA VAL A 153 1.93 -1.06 7.06
C VAL A 153 0.85 -0.53 6.11
N PRO A 154 0.72 -1.05 4.89
CA PRO A 154 -0.32 -0.63 3.96
C PRO A 154 -1.73 -0.86 4.52
N VAL A 155 -2.59 0.16 4.49
CA VAL A 155 -3.99 0.12 4.92
C VAL A 155 -4.92 0.20 3.71
N GLU A 156 -4.61 1.09 2.77
CA GLU A 156 -5.42 1.32 1.59
C GLU A 156 -4.54 1.80 0.43
N GLY A 157 -4.91 1.41 -0.78
CA GLY A 157 -4.32 1.92 -2.00
C GLY A 157 -5.38 2.08 -3.08
N THR A 158 -5.44 3.24 -3.71
CA THR A 158 -6.33 3.55 -4.82
C THR A 158 -5.50 3.96 -6.02
N PHE A 159 -5.81 3.37 -7.18
CA PHE A 159 -5.10 3.67 -8.42
C PHE A 159 -6.12 4.08 -9.49
N PHE A 160 -5.87 5.20 -10.17
CA PHE A 160 -6.72 5.75 -11.20
C PHE A 160 -5.95 5.78 -12.51
N THR A 161 -6.37 4.96 -13.47
CA THR A 161 -5.86 5.01 -14.85
C THR A 161 -6.80 5.88 -15.71
N ASN A 162 -6.32 6.36 -16.85
CA ASN A 162 -7.14 7.17 -17.77
C ASN A 162 -8.33 6.41 -18.39
N SER A 163 -8.38 5.10 -18.24
CA SER A 163 -9.39 4.22 -18.85
C SER A 163 -10.39 3.61 -17.87
N SER A 164 -10.09 3.57 -16.58
CA SER A 164 -11.00 3.04 -15.55
C SER A 164 -10.44 3.32 -14.16
N GLY A 165 -11.29 3.69 -13.21
CA GLY A 165 -10.90 3.73 -11.81
C GLY A 165 -10.84 2.30 -11.28
N ILE A 166 -9.65 1.72 -11.15
CA ILE A 166 -9.46 0.35 -10.65
C ILE A 166 -8.63 0.42 -9.38
N LEU A 167 -9.19 -0.14 -8.31
CA LEU A 167 -8.46 -0.50 -7.11
C LEU A 167 -7.70 -1.80 -7.40
N HIS A 168 -6.39 -1.73 -7.57
CA HIS A 168 -5.55 -2.91 -7.57
C HIS A 168 -4.52 -2.80 -6.46
N PHE A 169 -4.69 -3.61 -5.42
CA PHE A 169 -3.56 -4.03 -4.60
C PHE A 169 -2.86 -5.19 -5.33
N GLN A 170 -1.79 -4.89 -6.03
CA GLN A 170 -0.83 -5.91 -6.47
C GLN A 170 0.43 -5.83 -5.64
#